data_4bdf0f50a386d918a9c71bb2e07060b8
#
_entry.id   4bdf0f50a386d918a9c71bb2e07060b8
#
_cell.length_a   1.000
_cell.length_b   1.000
_cell.length_c   1.000
_cell.angle_alpha   90.00
_cell.angle_beta   90.00
_cell.angle_gamma   90.00
#
_symmetry.space_group_name_H-M   'P 1'
#
loop_
_entity.id
_entity.type
_entity.pdbx_description
1 polymer ?
#
loop_
_entity_poly.entity_id
_entity_poly.type
_entity_poly.pdbx_seq_one_letter_code
_entity_poly.pdbx_strand_id
1 'polypeptide(L)'
;MIAVRDLAVAADAFSAAGFTLTPLGRHSIGSRNHCIMLATSYLELLEPASDHPWLAHYRECISRGDGLAALALATGDAEASYRALLAQGVAAQPPMDLARPVHLGAERRTARFRLVQVSPELFLCQHLTRELVWRPEWQSHANGARELAAVHFPHAAPFEGAPASVRWGAPPALHIAGLQSAVRLHGVDLLPA
;
A
#
# COMPACT_ATOMS: atom_id res chain seq x y z
N MET A 1 -3.11 0.75 1.31
CA MET A 1 -3.33 1.05 -0.12
C MET A 1 -4.62 1.83 -0.24
N ILE A 2 -4.57 2.95 -0.91
CA ILE A 2 -5.71 3.85 -1.15
C ILE A 2 -6.14 3.63 -2.60
N ALA A 3 -7.32 3.07 -2.81
CA ALA A 3 -7.89 2.91 -4.14
C ALA A 3 -8.43 4.25 -4.62
N VAL A 4 -8.07 4.63 -5.83
CA VAL A 4 -8.48 5.90 -6.44
C VAL A 4 -9.04 5.67 -7.83
N ARG A 5 -10.06 6.46 -8.18
CA ARG A 5 -10.73 6.39 -9.49
C ARG A 5 -9.88 7.06 -10.59
N ASP A 6 -9.20 8.14 -10.24
CA ASP A 6 -8.31 8.89 -11.11
C ASP A 6 -6.99 9.13 -10.39
N LEU A 7 -5.96 8.41 -10.85
CA LEU A 7 -4.64 8.46 -10.23
C LEU A 7 -3.96 9.82 -10.42
N ALA A 8 -4.22 10.52 -11.53
CA ALA A 8 -3.62 11.84 -11.77
C ALA A 8 -4.19 12.88 -10.81
N VAL A 9 -5.51 12.91 -10.63
CA VAL A 9 -6.17 13.79 -9.65
C VAL A 9 -5.70 13.49 -8.23
N ALA A 10 -5.57 12.23 -7.87
CA ALA A 10 -5.05 11.84 -6.56
C ALA A 10 -3.58 12.27 -6.38
N ALA A 11 -2.74 12.05 -7.38
CA ALA A 11 -1.33 12.46 -7.34
C ALA A 11 -1.18 13.98 -7.14
N ASP A 12 -1.97 14.77 -7.85
CA ASP A 12 -1.98 16.24 -7.71
C ASP A 12 -2.41 16.66 -6.29
N ALA A 13 -3.47 16.04 -5.75
CA ALA A 13 -3.98 16.35 -4.41
C ALA A 13 -2.93 16.02 -3.31
N PHE A 14 -2.30 14.85 -3.38
CA PHE A 14 -1.26 14.46 -2.42
C PHE A 14 0.01 15.31 -2.57
N SER A 15 0.39 15.66 -3.79
CA SER A 15 1.52 16.58 -4.05
C SER A 15 1.25 17.97 -3.49
N ALA A 16 0.04 18.51 -3.69
CA ALA A 16 -0.37 19.80 -3.13
C ALA A 16 -0.39 19.80 -1.60
N ALA A 17 -0.64 18.63 -0.98
CA ALA A 17 -0.57 18.42 0.46
C ALA A 17 0.88 18.21 0.97
N GLY A 18 1.90 18.38 0.12
CA GLY A 18 3.31 18.32 0.47
C GLY A 18 3.93 16.92 0.52
N PHE A 19 3.27 15.91 -0.03
CA PHE A 19 3.85 14.58 -0.17
C PHE A 19 4.69 14.46 -1.46
N THR A 20 5.84 13.83 -1.37
CA THR A 20 6.63 13.41 -2.53
C THR A 20 6.13 12.06 -3.01
N LEU A 21 5.84 11.93 -4.30
CA LEU A 21 5.37 10.70 -4.92
C LEU A 21 6.46 10.07 -5.77
N THR A 22 6.48 8.73 -5.81
CA THR A 22 7.32 7.99 -6.78
C THR A 22 6.85 8.27 -8.22
N PRO A 23 7.70 8.04 -9.23
CA PRO A 23 7.24 7.99 -10.62
C PRO A 23 6.09 7.00 -10.81
N LEU A 24 5.29 7.21 -11.87
CA LEU A 24 4.18 6.32 -12.22
C LEU A 24 4.65 4.87 -12.39
N GLY A 25 4.09 3.99 -11.56
CA GLY A 25 4.26 2.55 -11.66
C GLY A 25 3.12 1.90 -12.45
N ARG A 26 3.44 0.79 -13.12
CA ARG A 26 2.47 -0.05 -13.84
C ARG A 26 2.76 -1.50 -13.51
N HIS A 27 1.83 -2.15 -12.83
CA HIS A 27 1.96 -3.57 -12.48
C HIS A 27 1.59 -4.47 -13.67
N SER A 28 2.13 -5.67 -13.67
CA SER A 28 1.85 -6.68 -14.70
C SER A 28 0.37 -7.08 -14.79
N ILE A 29 -0.38 -6.90 -13.72
CA ILE A 29 -1.83 -7.15 -13.65
C ILE A 29 -2.68 -5.96 -14.14
N GLY A 30 -2.05 -4.88 -14.61
CA GLY A 30 -2.74 -3.73 -15.21
C GLY A 30 -3.19 -2.64 -14.23
N SER A 31 -2.76 -2.66 -12.96
CA SER A 31 -2.94 -1.50 -12.09
C SER A 31 -1.86 -0.44 -12.34
N ARG A 32 -2.21 0.82 -12.05
CA ARG A 32 -1.29 1.95 -12.03
C ARG A 32 -1.16 2.48 -10.61
N ASN A 33 0.01 2.97 -10.25
CA ASN A 33 0.22 3.48 -8.90
C ASN A 33 1.23 4.61 -8.81
N HIS A 34 1.11 5.38 -7.74
CA HIS A 34 2.18 6.15 -7.12
C HIS A 34 2.34 5.72 -5.67
N CYS A 35 3.58 5.70 -5.17
CA CYS A 35 3.84 5.46 -3.76
C CYS A 35 4.35 6.73 -3.09
N ILE A 36 3.99 6.90 -1.82
CA ILE A 36 4.51 7.90 -0.90
C ILE A 36 5.39 7.12 0.07
N MET A 37 6.72 7.21 -0.13
CA MET A 37 7.67 6.36 0.59
C MET A 37 8.02 6.98 1.93
N LEU A 38 7.78 6.24 3.01
CA LEU A 38 8.17 6.60 4.37
C LEU A 38 9.40 5.79 4.80
N ALA A 39 9.90 5.96 6.02
CA ALA A 39 11.14 5.34 6.46
C ALA A 39 11.11 3.80 6.34
N THR A 40 10.05 3.14 6.83
CA THR A 40 9.94 1.68 6.82
C THR A 40 8.72 1.16 6.07
N SER A 41 7.77 2.03 5.74
CA SER A 41 6.50 1.75 5.11
C SER A 41 6.22 2.67 3.91
N TYR A 42 5.06 2.56 3.28
CA TYR A 42 4.61 3.51 2.26
C TYR A 42 3.09 3.51 2.15
N LEU A 43 2.54 4.63 1.70
CA LEU A 43 1.17 4.69 1.20
C LEU A 43 1.21 4.44 -0.29
N GLU A 44 0.26 3.69 -0.82
CA GLU A 44 0.13 3.45 -2.25
C GLU A 44 -1.21 3.97 -2.74
N LEU A 45 -1.18 4.90 -3.67
CA LEU A 45 -2.32 5.33 -4.46
C LEU A 45 -2.44 4.36 -5.63
N LEU A 46 -3.53 3.60 -5.71
CA LEU A 46 -3.70 2.56 -6.70
C LEU A 46 -4.97 2.79 -7.53
N GLU A 47 -4.80 2.85 -8.85
CA GLU A 47 -5.89 2.84 -9.83
C GLU A 47 -6.00 1.44 -10.46
N PRO A 48 -7.16 0.77 -10.34
CA PRO A 48 -7.39 -0.54 -10.95
C PRO A 48 -7.74 -0.39 -12.44
N ALA A 49 -6.72 -0.21 -13.30
CA ALA A 49 -6.86 0.16 -14.70
C ALA A 49 -7.08 -1.05 -15.65
N SER A 50 -7.46 -2.23 -15.12
CA SER A 50 -7.81 -3.41 -15.93
C SER A 50 -8.88 -4.26 -15.24
N ASP A 51 -9.42 -5.24 -15.98
CA ASP A 51 -10.44 -6.20 -15.46
C ASP A 51 -9.81 -7.44 -14.79
N HIS A 52 -8.52 -7.40 -14.50
CA HIS A 52 -7.85 -8.51 -13.85
C HIS A 52 -8.57 -8.88 -12.52
N PRO A 53 -8.81 -10.18 -12.21
CA PRO A 53 -9.56 -10.61 -11.02
C PRO A 53 -9.02 -10.06 -9.70
N TRP A 54 -7.71 -9.94 -9.55
CA TRP A 54 -7.05 -9.35 -8.38
C TRP A 54 -7.40 -7.87 -8.13
N LEU A 55 -7.88 -7.18 -9.16
CA LEU A 55 -8.29 -5.78 -9.07
C LEU A 55 -9.80 -5.60 -8.83
N ALA A 56 -10.56 -6.69 -8.77
CA ALA A 56 -12.02 -6.64 -8.60
C ALA A 56 -12.42 -5.90 -7.31
N HIS A 57 -11.76 -6.22 -6.18
CA HIS A 57 -12.00 -5.56 -4.91
C HIS A 57 -11.75 -4.05 -4.97
N TYR A 58 -10.67 -3.61 -5.60
CA TYR A 58 -10.35 -2.19 -5.75
C TYR A 58 -11.37 -1.46 -6.64
N ARG A 59 -11.84 -2.11 -7.73
CA ARG A 59 -12.92 -1.56 -8.55
C ARG A 59 -14.23 -1.43 -7.77
N GLU A 60 -14.55 -2.41 -6.94
CA GLU A 60 -15.70 -2.33 -6.04
C GLU A 60 -15.53 -1.20 -5.02
N CYS A 61 -14.36 -1.02 -4.42
CA CYS A 61 -14.11 0.08 -3.50
C CYS A 61 -14.36 1.43 -4.17
N ILE A 62 -13.74 1.69 -5.33
CA ILE A 62 -13.91 2.98 -6.02
C ILE A 62 -15.32 3.23 -6.56
N SER A 63 -16.15 2.20 -6.75
CA SER A 63 -17.56 2.39 -7.10
C SER A 63 -18.34 3.12 -6.00
N ARG A 64 -17.93 2.96 -4.75
CA ARG A 64 -18.49 3.62 -3.57
C ARG A 64 -17.78 4.94 -3.22
N GLY A 65 -16.61 5.19 -3.80
CA GLY A 65 -15.75 6.35 -3.56
C GLY A 65 -14.31 5.92 -3.37
N ASP A 66 -13.39 6.86 -3.52
CA ASP A 66 -11.97 6.63 -3.21
C ASP A 66 -11.79 6.36 -1.71
N GLY A 67 -10.80 5.55 -1.32
CA GLY A 67 -10.58 5.26 0.09
C GLY A 67 -9.53 4.19 0.38
N LEU A 68 -9.37 3.91 1.67
CA LEU A 68 -8.48 2.85 2.17
C LEU A 68 -9.08 1.48 1.80
N ALA A 69 -8.50 0.82 0.81
CA ALA A 69 -9.03 -0.41 0.23
C ALA A 69 -8.31 -1.67 0.71
N ALA A 70 -7.01 -1.59 0.97
CA ALA A 70 -6.25 -2.76 1.39
C ALA A 70 -5.07 -2.41 2.28
N LEU A 71 -4.64 -3.38 3.06
CA LEU A 71 -3.45 -3.35 3.89
C LEU A 71 -2.45 -4.41 3.42
N ALA A 72 -1.21 -3.98 3.19
CA ALA A 72 -0.08 -4.87 2.95
C ALA A 72 0.77 -4.97 4.22
N LEU A 73 0.95 -6.15 4.75
CA LEU A 73 1.86 -6.42 5.86
C LEU A 73 3.19 -6.95 5.32
N ALA A 74 4.29 -6.44 5.84
CA ALA A 74 5.62 -6.88 5.42
C ALA A 74 5.91 -8.30 5.89
N THR A 75 6.56 -9.11 5.04
CA THR A 75 7.16 -10.40 5.41
C THR A 75 8.56 -10.53 4.81
N GLY A 76 9.45 -11.21 5.52
CA GLY A 76 10.77 -11.58 5.01
C GLY A 76 10.77 -12.85 4.17
N ASP A 77 9.74 -13.71 4.34
CA ASP A 77 9.58 -14.98 3.62
C ASP A 77 8.09 -15.28 3.42
N ALA A 78 7.63 -15.07 2.19
CA ALA A 78 6.22 -15.28 1.83
C ALA A 78 5.81 -16.77 1.93
N GLU A 79 6.72 -17.69 1.61
CA GLU A 79 6.44 -19.12 1.67
C GLU A 79 6.29 -19.60 3.11
N ALA A 80 7.19 -19.17 4.01
CA ALA A 80 7.09 -19.47 5.43
C ALA A 80 5.83 -18.86 6.05
N SER A 81 5.51 -17.62 5.70
CA SER A 81 4.29 -16.94 6.15
C SER A 81 3.02 -17.65 5.69
N TYR A 82 2.97 -18.10 4.44
CA TYR A 82 1.84 -18.87 3.91
C TYR A 82 1.61 -20.15 4.75
N ARG A 83 2.69 -20.93 4.98
CA ARG A 83 2.58 -22.14 5.80
C ARG A 83 2.13 -21.85 7.23
N ALA A 84 2.63 -20.76 7.83
CA ALA A 84 2.26 -20.37 9.18
C ALA A 84 0.77 -19.97 9.28
N LEU A 85 0.24 -19.26 8.28
CA LEU A 85 -1.19 -18.92 8.21
C LEU A 85 -2.05 -20.18 8.12
N LEU A 86 -1.71 -21.12 7.24
CA LEU A 86 -2.43 -22.38 7.12
C LEU A 86 -2.40 -23.19 8.41
N ALA A 87 -1.27 -23.20 9.13
CA ALA A 87 -1.14 -23.90 10.41
C ALA A 87 -2.03 -23.29 11.51
N GLN A 88 -2.40 -22.01 11.39
CA GLN A 88 -3.36 -21.32 12.26
C GLN A 88 -4.81 -21.50 11.79
N GLY A 89 -5.06 -22.26 10.73
CA GLY A 89 -6.40 -22.39 10.14
C GLY A 89 -6.87 -21.18 9.34
N VAL A 90 -5.97 -20.22 9.05
CA VAL A 90 -6.30 -19.04 8.25
C VAL A 90 -6.26 -19.39 6.78
N ALA A 91 -7.36 -19.16 6.08
CA ALA A 91 -7.40 -19.32 4.63
C ALA A 91 -6.48 -18.28 3.97
N ALA A 92 -5.55 -18.76 3.15
CA ALA A 92 -4.65 -17.91 2.37
C ALA A 92 -4.44 -18.51 0.98
N GLN A 93 -4.15 -17.65 -0.01
CA GLN A 93 -3.77 -18.12 -1.34
C GLN A 93 -2.27 -18.43 -1.38
N PRO A 94 -1.84 -19.42 -2.18
CA PRO A 94 -0.42 -19.68 -2.39
C PRO A 94 0.33 -18.41 -2.82
N PRO A 95 1.63 -18.30 -2.48
CA PRO A 95 2.44 -17.15 -2.85
C PRO A 95 2.41 -16.88 -4.36
N MET A 96 2.20 -15.63 -4.74
CA MET A 96 2.17 -15.16 -6.13
C MET A 96 3.25 -14.12 -6.38
N ASP A 97 3.99 -14.27 -7.48
CA ASP A 97 5.00 -13.30 -7.91
C ASP A 97 4.36 -12.15 -8.70
N LEU A 98 4.70 -10.92 -8.32
CA LEU A 98 4.38 -9.71 -9.06
C LEU A 98 5.66 -8.95 -9.41
N ALA A 99 5.60 -8.21 -10.50
CA ALA A 99 6.70 -7.36 -10.94
C ALA A 99 6.19 -6.06 -11.56
N ARG A 100 7.01 -5.03 -11.48
CA ARG A 100 6.82 -3.79 -12.22
C ARG A 100 8.15 -3.18 -12.66
N PRO A 101 8.19 -2.48 -13.80
CA PRO A 101 9.38 -1.72 -14.19
C PRO A 101 9.56 -0.53 -13.24
N VAL A 102 10.84 -0.21 -12.98
CA VAL A 102 11.26 1.01 -12.29
C VAL A 102 12.27 1.71 -13.19
N HIS A 103 12.06 2.99 -13.43
CA HIS A 103 12.97 3.84 -14.22
C HIS A 103 13.87 4.63 -13.27
N LEU A 104 15.17 4.45 -13.38
CA LEU A 104 16.21 5.11 -12.60
C LEU A 104 17.06 5.96 -13.53
N GLY A 105 16.60 7.17 -13.85
CA GLY A 105 17.17 7.96 -14.92
C GLY A 105 16.98 7.23 -16.28
N ALA A 106 18.07 6.95 -16.98
CA ALA A 106 18.06 6.22 -18.24
C ALA A 106 18.00 4.68 -18.08
N GLU A 107 18.21 4.17 -16.86
CA GLU A 107 18.23 2.73 -16.59
C GLU A 107 16.82 2.22 -16.29
N ARG A 108 16.45 1.07 -16.88
CA ARG A 108 15.22 0.34 -16.57
C ARG A 108 15.57 -0.91 -15.77
N ARG A 109 15.01 -1.01 -14.57
CA ARG A 109 15.13 -2.17 -13.69
C ARG A 109 13.73 -2.77 -13.44
N THR A 110 13.68 -3.92 -12.79
CA THR A 110 12.42 -4.61 -12.47
C THR A 110 12.32 -4.81 -10.97
N ALA A 111 11.41 -4.10 -10.32
CA ALA A 111 11.03 -4.39 -8.93
C ALA A 111 10.18 -5.65 -8.90
N ARG A 112 10.49 -6.55 -7.94
CA ARG A 112 9.84 -7.84 -7.77
C ARG A 112 9.31 -8.00 -6.35
N PHE A 113 8.14 -8.62 -6.27
CA PHE A 113 7.41 -8.84 -5.03
C PHE A 113 6.86 -10.26 -5.03
N ARG A 114 6.69 -10.82 -3.83
CA ARG A 114 5.96 -12.07 -3.63
C ARG A 114 4.87 -11.84 -2.61
N LEU A 115 3.62 -12.11 -2.97
CA LEU A 115 2.44 -11.80 -2.19
C LEU A 115 1.75 -13.08 -1.69
N VAL A 116 1.21 -13.03 -0.47
CA VAL A 116 0.31 -14.04 0.08
C VAL A 116 -1.01 -13.36 0.40
N GLN A 117 -2.05 -13.61 -0.40
CA GLN A 117 -3.36 -13.04 -0.16
C GLN A 117 -4.10 -13.79 0.95
N VAL A 118 -4.55 -13.05 1.96
CA VAL A 118 -5.35 -13.56 3.08
C VAL A 118 -6.83 -13.26 2.85
N SER A 119 -7.13 -12.04 2.41
CA SER A 119 -8.47 -11.60 1.99
C SER A 119 -8.32 -10.59 0.86
N PRO A 120 -9.40 -10.15 0.21
CA PRO A 120 -9.32 -9.07 -0.78
C PRO A 120 -8.67 -7.78 -0.25
N GLU A 121 -8.83 -7.51 1.05
CA GLU A 121 -8.35 -6.30 1.73
C GLU A 121 -6.99 -6.48 2.41
N LEU A 122 -6.48 -7.72 2.51
CA LEU A 122 -5.25 -7.98 3.25
C LEU A 122 -4.36 -8.99 2.55
N PHE A 123 -3.08 -8.65 2.45
CA PHE A 123 -2.05 -9.57 1.97
C PHE A 123 -0.72 -9.34 2.69
N LEU A 124 0.13 -10.36 2.68
CA LEU A 124 1.52 -10.23 3.07
C LEU A 124 2.37 -9.95 1.84
N CYS A 125 3.36 -9.07 1.96
CA CYS A 125 4.22 -8.66 0.85
C CYS A 125 5.69 -8.83 1.21
N GLN A 126 6.38 -9.67 0.46
CA GLN A 126 7.83 -9.79 0.46
C GLN A 126 8.41 -8.97 -0.69
N HIS A 127 9.21 -7.95 -0.36
CA HIS A 127 9.97 -7.17 -1.33
C HIS A 127 11.27 -7.91 -1.68
N LEU A 128 11.38 -8.44 -2.91
CA LEU A 128 12.57 -9.17 -3.38
C LEU A 128 13.67 -8.23 -3.89
N THR A 129 13.34 -6.97 -4.16
CA THR A 129 14.24 -5.92 -4.67
C THR A 129 13.93 -4.60 -3.96
N ARG A 130 14.05 -4.60 -2.61
CA ARG A 130 13.67 -3.48 -1.76
C ARG A 130 14.39 -2.18 -2.17
N GLU A 131 15.65 -2.25 -2.54
CA GLU A 131 16.51 -1.13 -2.94
C GLU A 131 15.99 -0.37 -4.18
N LEU A 132 15.15 -1.00 -5.00
CA LEU A 132 14.51 -0.35 -6.15
C LEU A 132 13.25 0.43 -5.78
N VAL A 133 12.74 0.24 -4.56
CA VAL A 133 11.49 0.85 -4.07
C VAL A 133 11.79 1.88 -2.98
N TRP A 134 12.60 1.53 -1.95
CA TRP A 134 13.02 2.47 -0.89
C TRP A 134 14.24 3.28 -1.34
N ARG A 135 13.99 4.42 -1.97
CA ARG A 135 15.02 5.32 -2.44
C ARG A 135 14.98 6.64 -1.67
N PRO A 136 16.13 7.18 -1.23
CA PRO A 136 16.18 8.40 -0.41
C PRO A 136 15.47 9.60 -1.04
N GLU A 137 15.54 9.75 -2.37
CA GLU A 137 14.93 10.85 -3.10
C GLU A 137 13.40 10.89 -3.01
N TRP A 138 12.75 9.78 -2.61
CA TRP A 138 11.30 9.69 -2.46
C TRP A 138 10.82 9.74 -1.01
N GLN A 139 11.75 9.80 -0.03
CA GLN A 139 11.44 9.73 1.40
C GLN A 139 11.42 11.09 2.11
N SER A 140 11.62 12.19 1.37
CA SER A 140 11.57 13.55 1.90
C SER A 140 10.26 14.23 1.49
N HIS A 141 9.47 14.66 2.47
CA HIS A 141 8.16 15.26 2.27
C HIS A 141 8.12 16.67 2.84
N ALA A 142 7.63 17.65 2.06
CA ALA A 142 7.55 19.05 2.46
C ALA A 142 6.62 19.25 3.69
N ASN A 143 5.63 18.38 3.87
CA ASN A 143 4.71 18.39 5.02
C ASN A 143 5.26 17.70 6.28
N GLY A 144 6.54 17.28 6.27
CA GLY A 144 7.21 16.67 7.41
C GLY A 144 6.90 15.18 7.66
N ALA A 145 6.09 14.52 6.85
CA ALA A 145 5.77 13.11 6.99
C ALA A 145 7.04 12.23 6.95
N ARG A 146 7.19 11.28 7.88
CA ARG A 146 8.39 10.43 7.99
C ARG A 146 8.10 8.96 8.15
N GLU A 147 7.07 8.59 8.92
CA GLU A 147 6.79 7.19 9.23
C GLU A 147 5.29 6.97 9.44
N LEU A 148 4.78 5.81 9.04
CA LEU A 148 3.42 5.38 9.34
C LEU A 148 3.39 4.77 10.74
N ALA A 149 2.95 5.55 11.72
CA ALA A 149 2.94 5.16 13.12
C ALA A 149 1.79 4.20 13.45
N ALA A 150 0.60 4.43 12.87
CA ALA A 150 -0.53 3.53 13.02
C ALA A 150 -1.47 3.58 11.82
N VAL A 151 -2.19 2.48 11.60
CA VAL A 151 -3.27 2.34 10.63
C VAL A 151 -4.55 1.97 11.35
N HIS A 152 -5.61 2.76 11.19
CA HIS A 152 -6.96 2.33 11.54
C HIS A 152 -7.58 1.67 10.31
N PHE A 153 -7.92 0.39 10.43
CA PHE A 153 -8.43 -0.41 9.32
C PHE A 153 -9.82 -0.97 9.67
N PRO A 154 -10.83 -0.81 8.81
CA PRO A 154 -12.22 -1.04 9.17
C PRO A 154 -12.62 -2.52 9.29
N HIS A 155 -11.72 -3.44 9.00
CA HIS A 155 -11.95 -4.88 9.06
C HIS A 155 -11.43 -5.50 10.35
N ALA A 156 -11.96 -6.66 10.74
CA ALA A 156 -11.46 -7.41 11.89
C ALA A 156 -10.07 -7.98 11.63
N ALA A 157 -9.30 -8.22 12.68
CA ALA A 157 -8.01 -8.91 12.58
C ALA A 157 -8.22 -10.35 12.06
N PRO A 158 -7.55 -10.75 10.99
CA PRO A 158 -7.82 -12.04 10.34
C PRO A 158 -7.04 -13.21 10.96
N PHE A 159 -6.02 -12.92 11.78
CA PHE A 159 -5.17 -13.93 12.42
C PHE A 159 -4.52 -13.37 13.70
N GLU A 160 -4.06 -14.28 14.55
CA GLU A 160 -3.30 -13.91 15.75
C GLU A 160 -1.91 -13.38 15.40
N GLY A 161 -1.43 -12.39 16.15
CA GLY A 161 -0.13 -11.76 15.93
C GLY A 161 -0.13 -10.67 14.85
N ALA A 162 -1.31 -10.15 14.47
CA ALA A 162 -1.38 -8.95 13.64
C ALA A 162 -0.65 -7.78 14.30
N PRO A 163 0.02 -6.90 13.52
CA PRO A 163 0.84 -5.82 14.07
C PRO A 163 0.05 -4.90 15.02
N ALA A 164 0.62 -4.58 16.19
CA ALA A 164 0.03 -3.66 17.16
C ALA A 164 -0.18 -2.23 16.61
N SER A 165 0.55 -1.87 15.56
CA SER A 165 0.38 -0.60 14.82
C SER A 165 -0.90 -0.56 13.98
N VAL A 166 -1.62 -1.68 13.83
CA VAL A 166 -2.91 -1.73 13.13
C VAL A 166 -4.04 -1.81 14.14
N ARG A 167 -4.91 -0.79 14.15
CA ARG A 167 -6.17 -0.81 14.93
C ARG A 167 -7.29 -1.36 14.05
N TRP A 168 -7.64 -2.59 14.27
CA TRP A 168 -8.69 -3.31 13.56
C TRP A 168 -10.09 -2.89 14.00
N GLY A 169 -11.05 -2.89 13.07
CA GLY A 169 -12.45 -2.53 13.34
C GLY A 169 -12.68 -1.04 13.58
N ALA A 170 -11.70 -0.19 13.31
CA ALA A 170 -11.80 1.26 13.50
C ALA A 170 -12.08 1.99 12.19
N PRO A 171 -12.71 3.18 12.20
CA PRO A 171 -12.87 4.01 11.02
C PRO A 171 -11.51 4.29 10.34
N PRO A 172 -11.45 4.30 9.00
CA PRO A 172 -10.20 4.42 8.26
C PRO A 172 -9.42 5.69 8.59
N ALA A 173 -8.20 5.56 9.11
CA ALA A 173 -7.29 6.67 9.33
C ALA A 173 -5.83 6.18 9.28
N LEU A 174 -4.92 7.06 8.89
CA LEU A 174 -3.49 6.83 8.87
C LEU A 174 -2.81 7.85 9.78
N HIS A 175 -2.14 7.37 10.82
CA HIS A 175 -1.36 8.21 11.74
C HIS A 175 0.09 8.26 11.26
N ILE A 176 0.57 9.46 10.94
CA ILE A 176 1.86 9.68 10.28
C ILE A 176 2.74 10.56 11.17
N ALA A 177 3.83 9.97 11.65
CA ALA A 177 4.82 10.70 12.44
C ALA A 177 5.52 11.77 11.59
N GLY A 178 5.61 12.97 12.16
CA GLY A 178 6.20 14.15 11.52
C GLY A 178 5.26 14.92 10.61
N LEU A 179 4.08 14.41 10.29
CA LEU A 179 3.06 15.17 9.56
C LEU A 179 2.67 16.43 10.36
N GLN A 180 2.74 17.59 9.73
CA GLN A 180 2.55 18.88 10.39
C GLN A 180 1.08 19.21 10.69
N SER A 181 0.17 18.75 9.84
CA SER A 181 -1.27 19.04 9.96
C SER A 181 -2.12 17.88 9.46
N ALA A 182 -3.27 17.68 10.08
CA ALA A 182 -4.25 16.71 9.61
C ALA A 182 -4.82 17.15 8.25
N VAL A 183 -5.02 16.17 7.37
CA VAL A 183 -5.66 16.38 6.07
C VAL A 183 -6.50 15.17 5.69
N ARG A 184 -7.64 15.40 5.05
CA ARG A 184 -8.46 14.35 4.46
C ARG A 184 -8.30 14.36 2.95
N LEU A 185 -7.80 13.27 2.40
CA LEU A 185 -7.58 13.10 0.96
C LEU A 185 -8.18 11.77 0.50
N HIS A 186 -8.92 11.79 -0.61
CA HIS A 186 -9.48 10.59 -1.24
C HIS A 186 -10.10 9.62 -0.23
N GLY A 187 -10.98 10.13 0.64
CA GLY A 187 -11.72 9.33 1.62
C GLY A 187 -10.93 8.86 2.85
N VAL A 188 -9.66 9.24 3.00
CA VAL A 188 -8.80 8.82 4.10
C VAL A 188 -8.35 9.99 4.94
N ASP A 189 -8.47 9.87 6.26
CA ASP A 189 -7.93 10.83 7.21
C ASP A 189 -6.43 10.54 7.45
N LEU A 190 -5.58 11.53 7.16
CA LEU A 190 -4.15 11.51 7.43
C LEU A 190 -3.91 12.41 8.64
N LEU A 191 -3.48 11.83 9.74
CA LEU A 191 -3.40 12.48 11.05
C LEU A 191 -1.95 12.52 11.54
N PRO A 192 -1.51 13.61 12.18
CA PRO A 192 -0.26 13.61 12.95
C PRO A 192 -0.29 12.51 14.01
N ALA A 193 0.86 11.85 14.23
CA ALA A 193 1.05 10.83 15.27
C ALA A 193 1.94 11.36 16.39
#